data_b9d579973628a8deba96ccc6fe293dc5
#
_entry.id   b9d579973628a8deba96ccc6fe293dc5
#
_cell.length_a   1.000
_cell.length_b   1.000
_cell.length_c   1.000
_cell.angle_alpha   90.00
_cell.angle_beta   90.00
_cell.angle_gamma   90.00
#
_symmetry.space_group_name_H-M   'P 1'
#
loop_
_entity.id
_entity.type
_entity.pdbx_description
1 polymer ?
#
loop_
_entity_poly.entity_id
_entity_poly.type
_entity_poly.pdbx_seq_one_letter_code
_entity_poly.pdbx_strand_id
1 'polypeptide(L)' 'MPTDRQQLETIRSQALAQLVELRAHPKPNYSIDGQSVSWESYVRSLEATVDWCDVKLVGLDPFEIETRGSS' A
#
# COMPACT_ATOMS: atom_id res chain seq x y z
N MET A 1 7.98 20.52 4.11
CA MET A 1 8.18 19.07 4.26
C MET A 1 6.85 18.39 4.47
N PRO A 2 6.59 17.31 3.76
CA PRO A 2 5.35 16.59 4.02
C PRO A 2 5.38 15.92 5.39
N THR A 3 4.21 15.82 6.00
CA THR A 3 4.07 15.12 7.26
C THR A 3 4.15 13.62 7.04
N ASP A 4 4.30 12.86 8.13
CA ASP A 4 4.28 11.41 8.02
C ASP A 4 2.96 10.94 7.40
N ARG A 5 1.85 11.54 7.78
CA ARG A 5 0.56 11.19 7.21
C ARG A 5 0.57 11.40 5.70
N GLN A 6 1.07 12.53 5.23
CA GLN A 6 1.10 12.81 3.80
C GLN A 6 1.99 11.84 3.07
N GLN A 7 3.13 11.49 3.66
CA GLN A 7 4.03 10.54 3.05
C GLN A 7 3.38 9.15 2.96
N LEU A 8 2.73 8.73 4.02
CA LEU A 8 2.05 7.43 4.03
C LEU A 8 0.91 7.40 3.02
N GLU A 9 0.16 8.48 2.92
CA GLU A 9 -0.92 8.55 1.94
C GLU A 9 -0.37 8.50 0.52
N THR A 10 0.76 9.13 0.28
CA THR A 10 1.39 9.09 -1.03
C THR A 10 1.84 7.67 -1.39
N ILE A 11 2.49 7.00 -0.45
CA ILE A 11 2.93 5.62 -0.68
C ILE A 11 1.74 4.72 -0.96
N ARG A 12 0.69 4.87 -0.16
CA ARG A 12 -0.52 4.07 -0.33
C ARG A 12 -1.15 4.31 -1.70
N SER A 13 -1.25 5.57 -2.08
CA SER A 13 -1.84 5.94 -3.36
C SER A 13 -1.04 5.36 -4.52
N GLN A 14 0.28 5.40 -4.43
CA GLN A 14 1.13 4.85 -5.48
C GLN A 14 1.00 3.34 -5.55
N ALA A 15 0.94 2.68 -4.41
CA ALA A 15 0.78 1.23 -4.39
C ALA A 15 -0.56 0.83 -4.98
N LEU A 16 -1.62 1.56 -4.67
CA LEU A 16 -2.93 1.27 -5.24
C LEU A 16 -2.95 1.48 -6.75
N ALA A 17 -2.28 2.54 -7.23
CA ALA A 17 -2.21 2.79 -8.66
C ALA A 17 -1.50 1.64 -9.37
N GLN A 18 -0.42 1.14 -8.78
CA GLN A 18 0.28 0.00 -9.34
C GLN A 18 -0.58 -1.24 -9.35
N LEU A 19 -1.35 -1.46 -8.28
CA LEU A 19 -2.25 -2.61 -8.22
C LEU A 19 -3.30 -2.56 -9.32
N VAL A 20 -3.83 -1.38 -9.58
CA VAL A 20 -4.81 -1.22 -10.65
C VAL A 20 -4.20 -1.65 -11.99
N GLU A 21 -2.98 -1.18 -12.26
CA GLU A 21 -2.30 -1.54 -13.50
C GLU A 21 -2.01 -3.03 -13.59
N LEU A 22 -1.54 -3.61 -12.50
CA LEU A 22 -1.19 -5.03 -12.49
C LEU A 22 -2.40 -5.91 -12.71
N ARG A 23 -3.53 -5.54 -12.13
CA ARG A 23 -4.74 -6.33 -12.28
C ARG A 23 -5.35 -6.18 -13.66
N ALA A 24 -5.16 -5.01 -14.28
CA ALA A 24 -5.66 -4.78 -15.62
C ALA A 24 -4.77 -5.47 -16.68
N HIS A 25 -3.47 -5.52 -16.44
CA HIS A 25 -2.52 -6.04 -17.42
C HIS A 25 -1.49 -6.96 -16.75
N PRO A 26 -1.93 -8.13 -16.29
CA PRO A 26 -1.00 -9.04 -15.60
C PRO A 26 0.06 -9.57 -16.57
N LYS A 27 1.26 -9.71 -16.04
CA LYS A 27 2.37 -10.32 -16.73
C LYS A 27 2.95 -11.43 -15.88
N PRO A 28 3.54 -12.46 -16.50
CA PRO A 28 4.06 -13.56 -15.68
C PRO A 28 5.17 -13.14 -14.74
N ASN A 29 6.01 -12.21 -15.15
CA ASN A 29 7.13 -11.77 -14.33
C ASN A 29 7.34 -10.29 -14.46
N TYR A 30 7.88 -9.71 -13.40
CA TYR A 30 8.25 -8.30 -13.37
C TYR A 30 9.70 -8.18 -12.93
N SER A 31 10.38 -7.16 -13.44
CA SER A 31 11.76 -6.89 -13.08
C SER A 31 11.77 -5.73 -12.09
N ILE A 32 12.25 -5.99 -10.88
CA ILE A 32 12.32 -4.98 -9.82
C ILE A 32 13.73 -5.00 -9.28
N ASP A 33 14.40 -3.88 -9.33
CA ASP A 33 15.78 -3.74 -8.85
C ASP A 33 16.70 -4.80 -9.42
N GLY A 34 16.51 -5.09 -10.72
CA GLY A 34 17.35 -6.07 -11.37
C GLY A 34 16.99 -7.51 -11.08
N GLN A 35 15.94 -7.74 -10.32
CA GLN A 35 15.49 -9.09 -10.00
C GLN A 35 14.14 -9.37 -10.64
N SER A 36 13.95 -10.62 -11.02
CA SER A 36 12.71 -11.05 -11.61
C SER A 36 11.78 -11.55 -10.52
N VAL A 37 10.55 -11.01 -10.45
CA VAL A 37 9.56 -11.45 -9.47
C VAL A 37 8.30 -11.84 -10.20
N SER A 38 7.57 -12.80 -9.65
CA SER A 38 6.32 -13.22 -10.25
C SER A 38 5.25 -12.15 -10.03
N TRP A 39 4.25 -12.16 -10.90
CA TRP A 39 3.13 -11.24 -10.80
C TRP A 39 2.46 -11.34 -9.42
N GLU A 40 2.25 -12.57 -8.96
CA GLU A 40 1.59 -12.78 -7.68
C GLU A 40 2.41 -12.23 -6.51
N SER A 41 3.72 -12.45 -6.55
CA SER A 41 4.59 -11.93 -5.49
C SER A 41 4.57 -10.42 -5.46
N TYR A 42 4.57 -9.80 -6.64
CA TYR A 42 4.56 -8.35 -6.73
C TYR A 42 3.22 -7.80 -6.20
N VAL A 43 2.11 -8.42 -6.59
CA VAL A 43 0.80 -7.99 -6.11
C VAL A 43 0.73 -8.10 -4.58
N ARG A 44 1.20 -9.21 -4.02
CA ARG A 44 1.21 -9.37 -2.57
C ARG A 44 2.05 -8.30 -1.88
N SER A 45 3.18 -7.98 -2.48
CA SER A 45 4.06 -6.96 -1.93
C SER A 45 3.36 -5.61 -1.88
N LEU A 46 2.65 -5.26 -2.94
CA LEU A 46 1.92 -3.99 -2.97
C LEU A 46 0.76 -3.99 -1.99
N GLU A 47 0.05 -5.11 -1.88
CA GLU A 47 -1.03 -5.23 -0.92
C GLU A 47 -0.52 -5.10 0.51
N ALA A 48 0.63 -5.70 0.79
CA ALA A 48 1.25 -5.56 2.11
C ALA A 48 1.63 -4.10 2.38
N THR A 49 2.09 -3.39 1.35
CA THR A 49 2.43 -1.99 1.50
C THR A 49 1.19 -1.16 1.85
N VAL A 50 0.07 -1.43 1.18
CA VAL A 50 -1.18 -0.72 1.48
C VAL A 50 -1.61 -1.00 2.91
N ASP A 51 -1.57 -2.27 3.32
CA ASP A 51 -1.94 -2.64 4.69
C ASP A 51 -1.03 -1.95 5.70
N TRP A 52 0.26 -1.94 5.43
CA TRP A 52 1.22 -1.29 6.31
C TRP A 52 0.91 0.19 6.45
N CYS A 53 0.59 0.86 5.33
CA CYS A 53 0.24 2.27 5.37
C CYS A 53 -1.03 2.49 6.17
N ASP A 54 -2.03 1.63 6.00
CA ASP A 54 -3.29 1.76 6.72
C ASP A 54 -3.08 1.63 8.22
N VAL A 55 -2.27 0.66 8.63
CA VAL A 55 -1.97 0.47 10.06
C VAL A 55 -1.28 1.70 10.62
N LYS A 56 -0.31 2.25 9.89
CA LYS A 56 0.40 3.43 10.36
C LYS A 56 -0.49 4.65 10.40
N LEU A 57 -1.38 4.80 9.42
CA LEU A 57 -2.28 5.94 9.38
C LEU A 57 -3.28 5.89 10.55
N VAL A 58 -3.77 4.70 10.87
CA VAL A 58 -4.65 4.56 12.02
C VAL A 58 -3.91 4.95 13.31
N GLY A 59 -2.64 4.56 13.41
CA GLY A 59 -1.84 4.92 14.57
C GLY A 59 -1.62 6.41 14.71
N LEU A 60 -1.68 7.15 13.61
CA LEU A 60 -1.53 8.60 13.64
C LEU A 60 -2.82 9.33 14.00
N ASP A 61 -3.93 8.61 14.04
CA ASP A 61 -5.23 9.22 14.27
C ASP A 61 -5.96 8.48 15.39
N PRO A 62 -5.64 8.79 16.65
CA PRO A 62 -6.25 8.08 17.77
C PRO A 62 -7.75 8.30 17.90
N PHE A 63 -8.26 9.38 17.35
CA PHE A 63 -9.69 9.63 17.45
C PHE A 63 -10.51 8.62 16.68
N GLU A 64 -10.00 8.19 15.56
CA GLU A 64 -10.68 7.19 14.79
C GLU A 64 -10.78 5.89 15.54
N ILE A 65 -9.74 5.56 16.26
CA ILE A 65 -9.73 4.35 17.06
C ILE A 65 -10.84 4.39 18.09
N GLU A 66 -10.98 5.52 18.74
CA GLU A 66 -12.03 5.67 19.75
C GLU A 66 -13.39 5.55 19.12
N THR A 67 -13.57 6.18 18.01
CA THR A 67 -14.87 6.14 17.32
C THR A 67 -15.26 4.72 17.02
N ARG A 68 -14.31 3.98 16.52
CA ARG A 68 -14.60 2.61 16.16
C ARG A 68 -14.76 1.74 17.36
N GLY A 69 -14.02 2.03 18.39
CA GLY A 69 -14.15 1.28 19.61
C GLY A 69 -15.54 1.37 20.19
N SER A 70 -16.22 2.45 19.89
CA SER A 70 -17.54 2.64 20.40
C SER A 70 -18.59 1.85 19.64
N SER A 71 -18.28 1.44 18.47
CA SER A 71 -19.28 0.73 17.67
C SER A 71 -19.34 -0.73 18.00
#